data_a0f092e18b2c5036e845d2d3ffd4a104
#
_entry.id   a0f092e18b2c5036e845d2d3ffd4a104
#
_cell.length_a   1.000
_cell.length_b   1.000
_cell.length_c   1.000
_cell.angle_alpha   90.00
_cell.angle_beta   90.00
_cell.angle_gamma   90.00
#
_symmetry.space_group_name_H-M   'P 1'
#
loop_
_entity.id
_entity.type
_entity.pdbx_description
1 polymer ?
#
loop_
_entity_poly.entity_id
_entity_poly.type
_entity_poly.pdbx_seq_one_letter_code
_entity_poly.pdbx_strand_id
1 'polypeptide(L)'
;AASDVYKRQNLKSYCELDISGSKSESNRILILKSIFNNIKINNLSSSDDTSVLNHSLQNLNENIDVGHAGTSMRFLTAYLATLENKKFIISGSDRMHQRPIGLLVDALNSLGFKVNYLKKRGFPPLEIIGSKNLHHEVVLKSHISSQFVSALTLIAPSLDNGLRIILQDDIISKPYINMTISILNKIGVDATFEKNLINVKPTKKINDIIYDVESDWSSVSYFFSMVALTKNLKLSISDYKKAVSYTHLTLPTRLL
;
A
#
# COMPACT_ATOMS: atom_id res chain seq x y z
N ALA A 1 51.44 9.05 0.59
CA ALA A 1 50.32 9.05 1.55
C ALA A 1 48.95 8.87 0.88
N ALA A 2 48.82 7.90 -0.03
CA ALA A 2 47.54 7.57 -0.67
C ALA A 2 47.19 6.07 -0.59
N SER A 3 47.82 5.34 0.36
CA SER A 3 47.70 3.87 0.41
C SER A 3 46.69 3.32 1.41
N ASP A 4 45.94 4.16 2.11
CA ASP A 4 45.05 3.70 3.20
C ASP A 4 43.54 3.74 2.91
N VAL A 5 43.13 3.99 1.68
CA VAL A 5 41.71 4.16 1.36
C VAL A 5 41.00 2.83 1.07
N TYR A 6 41.72 1.75 0.83
CA TYR A 6 41.09 0.43 0.55
C TYR A 6 41.64 -0.63 1.52
N LYS A 7 41.26 -0.57 2.80
CA LYS A 7 41.26 -1.82 3.57
C LYS A 7 40.29 -2.77 2.89
N ARG A 8 40.81 -3.78 2.18
CA ARG A 8 40.03 -4.96 1.78
C ARG A 8 39.47 -5.56 3.08
N GLN A 9 38.26 -5.21 3.44
CA GLN A 9 37.55 -5.95 4.45
C GLN A 9 37.44 -7.38 3.92
N ASN A 10 37.80 -8.35 4.72
CA ASN A 10 37.55 -9.76 4.42
C ASN A 10 36.04 -9.94 4.41
N LEU A 11 35.43 -9.84 3.24
CA LEU A 11 34.02 -10.12 3.05
C LEU A 11 33.80 -11.59 3.42
N LYS A 12 32.98 -11.84 4.41
CA LYS A 12 32.56 -13.19 4.76
C LYS A 12 31.97 -13.80 3.50
N SER A 13 32.34 -15.04 3.19
CA SER A 13 31.82 -15.79 2.04
C SER A 13 30.33 -16.15 2.19
N TYR A 14 29.74 -15.94 3.36
CA TYR A 14 28.36 -16.21 3.69
C TYR A 14 27.79 -15.10 4.58
N CYS A 15 26.57 -14.66 4.29
CA CYS A 15 25.83 -13.69 5.07
C CYS A 15 24.36 -14.11 5.15
N GLU A 16 23.79 -14.01 6.35
CA GLU A 16 22.34 -14.11 6.58
C GLU A 16 21.79 -12.71 6.79
N LEU A 17 20.65 -12.43 6.15
CA LEU A 17 19.99 -11.14 6.24
C LEU A 17 18.51 -11.33 6.56
N ASP A 18 18.07 -10.63 7.59
CA ASP A 18 16.65 -10.43 7.87
C ASP A 18 16.18 -9.19 7.11
N ILE A 19 15.23 -9.38 6.24
CA ILE A 19 14.64 -8.30 5.44
C ILE A 19 13.30 -7.94 6.04
N SER A 20 13.12 -6.66 6.36
CA SER A 20 11.83 -6.17 6.85
C SER A 20 10.70 -6.42 5.84
N GLY A 21 9.49 -6.49 6.33
CA GLY A 21 8.32 -6.73 5.50
C GLY A 21 8.13 -5.72 4.36
N SER A 22 7.47 -6.15 3.32
CA SER A 22 7.11 -5.34 2.16
C SER A 22 6.30 -4.11 2.58
N LYS A 23 6.76 -2.91 2.21
CA LYS A 23 6.04 -1.66 2.42
C LYS A 23 4.65 -1.70 1.78
N SER A 24 4.57 -2.20 0.57
CA SER A 24 3.33 -2.24 -0.19
C SER A 24 2.27 -3.14 0.45
N GLU A 25 2.66 -4.27 0.99
CA GLU A 25 1.79 -5.21 1.70
C GLU A 25 1.43 -4.67 3.09
N SER A 26 2.43 -4.17 3.83
CA SER A 26 2.26 -3.58 5.17
C SER A 26 1.24 -2.45 5.19
N ASN A 27 1.33 -1.52 4.25
CA ASN A 27 0.42 -0.39 4.22
C ASN A 27 -1.03 -0.82 3.92
N ARG A 28 -1.23 -1.88 3.16
CA ARG A 28 -2.56 -2.45 2.89
C ARG A 28 -3.15 -3.12 4.11
N ILE A 29 -2.37 -4.00 4.74
CA ILE A 29 -2.86 -4.74 5.91
C ILE A 29 -3.10 -3.82 7.12
N LEU A 30 -2.38 -2.70 7.25
CA LEU A 30 -2.62 -1.70 8.29
C LEU A 30 -3.99 -1.03 8.15
N ILE A 31 -4.41 -0.67 6.94
CA ILE A 31 -5.78 -0.15 6.69
C ILE A 31 -6.82 -1.20 7.07
N LEU A 32 -6.62 -2.45 6.64
CA LEU A 32 -7.56 -3.53 6.96
C LEU A 32 -7.61 -3.85 8.46
N LYS A 33 -6.47 -3.77 9.17
CA LYS A 33 -6.43 -3.87 10.63
C LYS A 33 -7.22 -2.75 11.31
N SER A 34 -7.27 -1.56 10.73
CA SER A 34 -8.07 -0.45 11.28
C SER A 34 -9.57 -0.61 11.03
N ILE A 35 -9.95 -1.41 10.02
CA ILE A 35 -11.34 -1.80 9.76
C ILE A 35 -11.72 -3.02 10.62
N PHE A 36 -10.81 -4.00 10.72
CA PHE A 36 -11.00 -5.27 11.40
C PHE A 36 -10.01 -5.43 12.55
N ASN A 37 -10.44 -5.19 13.78
CA ASN A 37 -9.57 -5.14 14.97
C ASN A 37 -8.89 -6.47 15.33
N ASN A 38 -9.33 -7.58 14.75
CA ASN A 38 -8.86 -8.95 15.04
C ASN A 38 -7.74 -9.43 14.10
N ILE A 39 -7.03 -8.51 13.43
CA ILE A 39 -5.83 -8.83 12.65
C ILE A 39 -4.57 -8.57 13.49
N LYS A 40 -3.76 -9.60 13.72
CA LYS A 40 -2.38 -9.47 14.20
C LYS A 40 -1.43 -9.47 13.02
N ILE A 41 -0.44 -8.58 13.01
CA ILE A 41 0.51 -8.45 11.90
C ILE A 41 1.90 -8.80 12.40
N ASN A 42 2.56 -9.73 11.74
CA ASN A 42 3.98 -10.03 11.91
C ASN A 42 4.78 -9.45 10.74
N ASN A 43 6.06 -9.20 10.97
CA ASN A 43 7.03 -8.70 9.98
C ASN A 43 6.56 -7.41 9.27
N LEU A 44 6.06 -6.44 10.03
CA LEU A 44 5.67 -5.14 9.48
C LEU A 44 6.88 -4.41 8.90
N SER A 45 6.71 -3.72 7.78
CA SER A 45 7.78 -2.92 7.18
C SER A 45 8.29 -1.82 8.12
N SER A 46 9.61 -1.67 8.18
CA SER A 46 10.28 -0.59 8.91
C SER A 46 10.41 0.71 8.08
N SER A 47 9.80 0.79 6.90
CA SER A 47 9.86 1.99 6.05
C SER A 47 9.13 3.19 6.67
N ASP A 48 9.62 4.40 6.38
CA ASP A 48 9.00 5.65 6.84
C ASP A 48 7.52 5.75 6.45
N ASP A 49 7.17 5.38 5.22
CA ASP A 49 5.77 5.35 4.75
C ASP A 49 4.87 4.50 5.65
N THR A 50 5.36 3.32 6.08
CA THR A 50 4.61 2.41 6.94
C THR A 50 4.54 2.93 8.38
N SER A 51 5.64 3.49 8.88
CA SER A 51 5.70 4.07 10.23
C SER A 51 4.74 5.26 10.36
N VAL A 52 4.71 6.15 9.38
CA VAL A 52 3.78 7.29 9.32
C VAL A 52 2.34 6.81 9.26
N LEU A 53 2.03 5.82 8.41
CA LEU A 53 0.68 5.27 8.30
C LEU A 53 0.22 4.64 9.62
N ASN A 54 1.05 3.78 10.21
CA ASN A 54 0.74 3.11 11.46
C ASN A 54 0.51 4.10 12.61
N HIS A 55 1.39 5.11 12.73
CA HIS A 55 1.24 6.18 13.72
C HIS A 55 -0.07 6.96 13.52
N SER A 56 -0.39 7.35 12.29
CA SER A 56 -1.62 8.08 11.97
C SER A 56 -2.88 7.28 12.28
N LEU A 57 -2.86 5.97 12.04
CA LEU A 57 -4.00 5.08 12.33
C LEU A 57 -4.20 4.83 13.83
N GLN A 58 -3.11 4.80 14.60
CA GLN A 58 -3.16 4.66 16.07
C GLN A 58 -3.56 5.96 16.77
N ASN A 59 -3.25 7.11 16.17
CA ASN A 59 -3.46 8.44 16.73
C ASN A 59 -4.26 9.30 15.76
N LEU A 60 -5.55 8.96 15.56
CA LEU A 60 -6.45 9.69 14.67
C LEU A 60 -6.79 11.06 15.26
N ASN A 61 -5.98 12.06 14.95
CA ASN A 61 -6.22 13.46 15.25
C ASN A 61 -6.95 14.17 14.10
N GLU A 62 -7.54 15.32 14.38
CA GLU A 62 -8.19 16.14 13.35
C GLU A 62 -7.21 16.57 12.24
N ASN A 63 -5.95 16.89 12.61
CA ASN A 63 -4.89 17.26 11.69
C ASN A 63 -3.88 16.12 11.55
N ILE A 64 -3.71 15.61 10.34
CA ILE A 64 -2.81 14.49 10.02
C ILE A 64 -1.76 14.98 9.02
N ASP A 65 -0.50 14.91 9.41
CA ASP A 65 0.64 15.17 8.52
C ASP A 65 1.32 13.85 8.13
N VAL A 66 1.30 13.55 6.85
CA VAL A 66 1.93 12.33 6.30
C VAL A 66 3.32 12.58 5.72
N GLY A 67 3.87 13.78 5.85
CA GLY A 67 5.18 14.13 5.32
C GLY A 67 5.32 13.79 3.82
N HIS A 68 6.25 12.90 3.51
CA HIS A 68 6.52 12.44 2.14
C HIS A 68 5.79 11.14 1.77
N ALA A 69 5.04 10.52 2.71
CA ALA A 69 4.45 9.21 2.58
C ALA A 69 3.25 9.19 1.60
N GLY A 70 3.57 8.98 0.32
CA GLY A 70 2.57 9.06 -0.75
C GLY A 70 1.47 8.01 -0.68
N THR A 71 1.80 6.78 -0.31
CA THR A 71 0.81 5.71 -0.13
C THR A 71 -0.09 6.02 1.04
N SER A 72 0.48 6.50 2.16
CA SER A 72 -0.26 6.89 3.37
C SER A 72 -1.25 8.01 3.07
N MET A 73 -0.87 9.04 2.30
CA MET A 73 -1.79 10.09 1.83
C MET A 73 -3.03 9.50 1.14
N ARG A 74 -2.85 8.57 0.19
CA ARG A 74 -3.95 8.02 -0.60
C ARG A 74 -4.84 7.08 0.22
N PHE A 75 -4.22 6.20 0.98
CA PHE A 75 -4.94 5.20 1.76
C PHE A 75 -5.72 5.84 2.92
N LEU A 76 -5.09 6.80 3.63
CA LEU A 76 -5.77 7.56 4.68
C LEU A 76 -6.91 8.40 4.12
N THR A 77 -6.73 9.08 2.97
CA THR A 77 -7.81 9.86 2.35
C THR A 77 -9.07 9.01 2.14
N ALA A 78 -8.93 7.79 1.61
CA ALA A 78 -10.07 6.89 1.43
C ALA A 78 -10.63 6.39 2.77
N TYR A 79 -9.77 5.94 3.69
CA TYR A 79 -10.19 5.39 4.97
C TYR A 79 -10.90 6.44 5.85
N LEU A 80 -10.35 7.63 5.98
CA LEU A 80 -10.92 8.71 6.80
C LEU A 80 -12.30 9.15 6.29
N ALA A 81 -12.54 9.06 4.97
CA ALA A 81 -13.84 9.37 4.38
C ALA A 81 -14.96 8.43 4.86
N THR A 82 -14.62 7.20 5.31
CA THR A 82 -15.59 6.23 5.84
C THR A 82 -15.89 6.40 7.34
N LEU A 83 -15.14 7.25 8.06
CA LEU A 83 -15.31 7.46 9.49
C LEU A 83 -16.40 8.49 9.78
N GLU A 84 -17.65 8.04 9.83
CA GLU A 84 -18.84 8.89 9.98
C GLU A 84 -18.71 9.91 11.14
N ASN A 85 -19.26 11.11 10.91
CA ASN A 85 -19.33 12.19 11.89
C ASN A 85 -17.98 12.71 12.41
N LYS A 86 -16.89 12.41 11.70
CA LYS A 86 -15.56 12.94 11.99
C LYS A 86 -15.09 13.87 10.89
N LYS A 87 -14.29 14.85 11.28
CA LYS A 87 -13.67 15.78 10.36
C LYS A 87 -12.16 15.66 10.48
N PHE A 88 -11.47 15.67 9.33
CA PHE A 88 -10.02 15.56 9.26
C PHE A 88 -9.45 16.55 8.26
N ILE A 89 -8.25 17.02 8.54
CA ILE A 89 -7.40 17.73 7.59
C ILE A 89 -6.16 16.86 7.38
N ILE A 90 -5.95 16.41 6.15
CA ILE A 90 -4.77 15.64 5.79
C ILE A 90 -3.83 16.46 4.92
N SER A 91 -2.57 16.54 5.32
CA SER A 91 -1.53 17.32 4.68
C SER A 91 -0.21 16.54 4.63
N GLY A 92 0.84 17.17 4.14
CA GLY A 92 2.20 16.64 4.10
C GLY A 92 3.18 17.72 3.68
N SER A 93 4.39 17.33 3.29
CA SER A 93 5.43 18.25 2.85
C SER A 93 5.04 19.04 1.60
N ASP A 94 5.81 20.10 1.29
CA ASP A 94 5.62 20.88 0.06
C ASP A 94 5.67 20.03 -1.20
N ARG A 95 6.51 18.98 -1.21
CA ARG A 95 6.54 18.01 -2.32
C ARG A 95 5.25 17.18 -2.38
N MET A 96 4.63 16.86 -1.24
CA MET A 96 3.34 16.18 -1.22
C MET A 96 2.24 17.05 -1.82
N HIS A 97 2.25 18.34 -1.57
CA HIS A 97 1.32 19.30 -2.15
C HIS A 97 1.43 19.43 -3.68
N GLN A 98 2.48 18.89 -4.28
CA GLN A 98 2.67 18.83 -5.74
C GLN A 98 2.30 17.46 -6.34
N ARG A 99 1.93 16.49 -5.53
CA ARG A 99 1.57 15.14 -5.99
C ARG A 99 0.07 15.03 -6.22
N PRO A 100 -0.37 14.67 -7.45
CA PRO A 100 -1.79 14.64 -7.77
C PRO A 100 -2.55 13.59 -6.95
N ILE A 101 -3.78 13.95 -6.57
CA ILE A 101 -4.73 13.08 -5.87
C ILE A 101 -6.16 13.25 -6.40
N GLY A 102 -6.35 14.10 -7.39
CA GLY A 102 -7.66 14.51 -7.89
C GLY A 102 -8.55 13.34 -8.29
N LEU A 103 -8.05 12.38 -9.05
CA LEU A 103 -8.84 11.22 -9.47
C LEU A 103 -9.38 10.37 -8.30
N LEU A 104 -8.64 10.28 -7.19
CA LEU A 104 -9.14 9.61 -5.98
C LEU A 104 -10.24 10.44 -5.31
N VAL A 105 -10.04 11.75 -5.19
CA VAL A 105 -11.03 12.66 -4.60
C VAL A 105 -12.31 12.67 -5.42
N ASP A 106 -12.22 12.74 -6.74
CA ASP A 106 -13.38 12.71 -7.65
C ASP A 106 -14.13 11.37 -7.51
N ALA A 107 -13.41 10.25 -7.40
CA ALA A 107 -14.00 8.93 -7.19
C ALA A 107 -14.72 8.83 -5.83
N LEU A 108 -14.10 9.31 -4.75
CA LEU A 108 -14.72 9.33 -3.42
C LEU A 108 -15.97 10.22 -3.40
N ASN A 109 -15.89 11.41 -4.00
CA ASN A 109 -17.04 12.32 -4.08
C ASN A 109 -18.17 11.73 -4.95
N SER A 110 -17.86 11.00 -6.04
CA SER A 110 -18.87 10.30 -6.84
C SER A 110 -19.54 9.17 -6.08
N LEU A 111 -18.87 8.57 -5.10
CA LEU A 111 -19.47 7.59 -4.19
C LEU A 111 -20.33 8.23 -3.09
N GLY A 112 -20.35 9.56 -2.97
CA GLY A 112 -21.13 10.32 -1.99
C GLY A 112 -20.36 10.72 -0.74
N PHE A 113 -19.05 10.45 -0.68
CA PHE A 113 -18.20 10.99 0.38
C PHE A 113 -17.95 12.50 0.20
N LYS A 114 -17.42 13.15 1.23
CA LYS A 114 -17.17 14.60 1.23
C LYS A 114 -15.69 14.89 1.43
N VAL A 115 -14.98 15.05 0.33
CA VAL A 115 -13.54 15.39 0.32
C VAL A 115 -13.33 16.70 -0.44
N ASN A 116 -12.77 17.70 0.24
CA ASN A 116 -12.59 19.06 -0.26
C ASN A 116 -11.10 19.39 -0.37
N TYR A 117 -10.74 20.22 -1.35
CA TYR A 117 -9.40 20.79 -1.44
C TYR A 117 -9.32 22.07 -0.61
N LEU A 118 -8.28 22.20 0.24
CA LEU A 118 -8.07 23.41 1.04
C LEU A 118 -7.25 24.47 0.30
N LYS A 119 -6.50 24.07 -0.74
CA LYS A 119 -5.68 24.97 -1.55
C LYS A 119 -5.94 24.74 -3.03
N LYS A 120 -5.02 24.10 -3.73
CA LYS A 120 -5.08 23.86 -5.17
C LYS A 120 -5.93 22.64 -5.49
N ARG A 121 -6.91 22.78 -6.38
CA ARG A 121 -7.73 21.65 -6.87
C ARG A 121 -6.84 20.56 -7.48
N GLY A 122 -7.11 19.31 -7.12
CA GLY A 122 -6.37 18.13 -7.57
C GLY A 122 -5.17 17.75 -6.69
N PHE A 123 -4.87 18.54 -5.64
CA PHE A 123 -3.69 18.37 -4.79
C PHE A 123 -4.02 18.52 -3.30
N PRO A 124 -3.24 17.88 -2.40
CA PRO A 124 -3.33 18.15 -0.96
C PRO A 124 -2.95 19.63 -0.65
N PRO A 125 -3.30 20.16 0.51
CA PRO A 125 -4.01 19.51 1.62
C PRO A 125 -5.52 19.35 1.35
N LEU A 126 -6.12 18.35 2.03
CA LEU A 126 -7.52 18.01 1.88
C LEU A 126 -8.25 18.13 3.22
N GLU A 127 -9.50 18.58 3.17
CA GLU A 127 -10.48 18.42 4.24
C GLU A 127 -11.37 17.22 3.92
N ILE A 128 -11.54 16.32 4.89
CA ILE A 128 -12.33 15.11 4.75
C ILE A 128 -13.41 15.13 5.82
N ILE A 129 -14.66 15.04 5.40
CA ILE A 129 -15.80 14.90 6.31
C ILE A 129 -16.33 13.49 6.16
N GLY A 130 -16.09 12.66 7.18
CA GLY A 130 -16.48 11.26 7.18
C GLY A 130 -17.99 11.10 7.11
N SER A 131 -18.45 10.26 6.20
CA SER A 131 -19.89 10.06 5.91
C SER A 131 -20.13 8.65 5.38
N LYS A 132 -21.41 8.26 5.29
CA LYS A 132 -21.79 7.08 4.53
C LYS A 132 -21.66 7.33 3.04
N ASN A 133 -21.33 6.28 2.29
CA ASN A 133 -21.41 6.31 0.85
C ASN A 133 -22.89 6.24 0.38
N LEU A 134 -23.18 6.90 -0.72
CA LEU A 134 -24.50 6.87 -1.36
C LEU A 134 -24.57 5.87 -2.51
N HIS A 135 -23.42 5.59 -3.12
CA HIS A 135 -23.30 4.71 -4.28
C HIS A 135 -22.30 3.59 -4.02
N HIS A 136 -22.53 2.42 -4.63
CA HIS A 136 -21.71 1.22 -4.48
C HIS A 136 -20.98 0.84 -5.78
N GLU A 137 -20.94 1.74 -6.75
CA GLU A 137 -20.23 1.56 -8.01
C GLU A 137 -19.51 2.83 -8.39
N VAL A 138 -18.29 2.69 -8.89
CA VAL A 138 -17.48 3.79 -9.42
C VAL A 138 -16.78 3.38 -10.71
N VAL A 139 -16.79 4.27 -11.69
CA VAL A 139 -16.07 4.10 -12.95
C VAL A 139 -14.81 4.93 -12.91
N LEU A 140 -13.67 4.27 -13.09
CA LEU A 140 -12.36 4.92 -13.11
C LEU A 140 -11.84 4.96 -14.55
N LYS A 141 -11.49 6.17 -14.99
CA LYS A 141 -10.95 6.42 -16.34
C LYS A 141 -9.48 5.98 -16.42
N SER A 142 -8.99 5.84 -17.65
CA SER A 142 -7.62 5.45 -18.00
C SER A 142 -6.52 6.20 -17.24
N HIS A 143 -5.34 5.57 -17.18
CA HIS A 143 -4.13 6.11 -16.55
C HIS A 143 -4.22 6.36 -15.03
N ILE A 144 -5.21 5.73 -14.38
CA ILE A 144 -5.33 5.83 -12.92
C ILE A 144 -4.20 5.08 -12.22
N SER A 145 -3.65 5.69 -11.19
CA SER A 145 -2.66 5.04 -10.32
C SER A 145 -3.26 3.83 -9.61
N SER A 146 -2.55 2.70 -9.60
CA SER A 146 -2.94 1.51 -8.82
C SER A 146 -3.10 1.80 -7.33
N GLN A 147 -2.48 2.86 -6.81
CA GLN A 147 -2.67 3.31 -5.43
C GLN A 147 -4.10 3.82 -5.20
N PHE A 148 -4.70 4.51 -6.16
CA PHE A 148 -6.08 5.00 -6.04
C PHE A 148 -7.08 3.84 -6.09
N VAL A 149 -6.87 2.92 -7.04
CA VAL A 149 -7.67 1.69 -7.12
C VAL A 149 -7.56 0.89 -5.83
N SER A 150 -6.33 0.67 -5.32
CA SER A 150 -6.11 -0.03 -4.05
C SER A 150 -6.76 0.68 -2.87
N ALA A 151 -6.70 2.02 -2.80
CA ALA A 151 -7.32 2.78 -1.72
C ALA A 151 -8.84 2.54 -1.64
N LEU A 152 -9.53 2.60 -2.78
CA LEU A 152 -10.96 2.32 -2.88
C LEU A 152 -11.27 0.84 -2.58
N THR A 153 -10.46 -0.08 -3.08
CA THR A 153 -10.63 -1.52 -2.85
C THR A 153 -10.48 -1.89 -1.38
N LEU A 154 -9.55 -1.23 -0.66
CA LEU A 154 -9.30 -1.50 0.77
C LEU A 154 -10.44 -1.05 1.67
N ILE A 155 -11.13 0.04 1.35
CA ILE A 155 -12.29 0.49 2.15
C ILE A 155 -13.58 -0.24 1.80
N ALA A 156 -13.64 -0.89 0.65
CA ALA A 156 -14.85 -1.52 0.13
C ALA A 156 -15.53 -2.51 1.10
N PRO A 157 -14.80 -3.35 1.87
CA PRO A 157 -15.43 -4.26 2.82
C PRO A 157 -16.24 -3.56 3.92
N SER A 158 -15.85 -2.33 4.29
CA SER A 158 -16.54 -1.56 5.34
C SER A 158 -17.80 -0.84 4.85
N LEU A 159 -18.05 -0.79 3.55
CA LEU A 159 -19.21 -0.14 2.96
C LEU A 159 -20.44 -1.07 3.01
N ASP A 160 -21.63 -0.52 3.24
CA ASP A 160 -22.86 -1.30 3.46
C ASP A 160 -23.18 -2.30 2.32
N ASN A 161 -22.90 -1.93 1.08
CA ASN A 161 -23.12 -2.75 -0.11
C ASN A 161 -21.84 -3.24 -0.78
N GLY A 162 -20.67 -3.09 -0.10
CA GLY A 162 -19.38 -3.30 -0.73
C GLY A 162 -19.10 -2.28 -1.83
N LEU A 163 -18.27 -2.64 -2.82
CA LEU A 163 -17.91 -1.72 -3.90
C LEU A 163 -17.60 -2.47 -5.20
N ARG A 164 -18.15 -1.94 -6.30
CA ARG A 164 -17.80 -2.31 -7.67
C ARG A 164 -16.97 -1.20 -8.30
N ILE A 165 -15.78 -1.54 -8.78
CA ILE A 165 -14.88 -0.60 -9.44
C ILE A 165 -14.70 -1.04 -10.89
N ILE A 166 -15.18 -0.22 -11.82
CA ILE A 166 -15.07 -0.46 -13.26
C ILE A 166 -13.89 0.35 -13.79
N LEU A 167 -12.94 -0.32 -14.42
CA LEU A 167 -11.73 0.28 -14.98
C LEU A 167 -11.91 0.37 -16.49
N GLN A 168 -11.96 1.58 -17.04
CA GLN A 168 -12.32 1.78 -18.46
C GLN A 168 -11.24 1.35 -19.45
N ASP A 169 -9.96 1.32 -19.04
CA ASP A 169 -8.84 1.00 -19.91
C ASP A 169 -7.83 0.06 -19.26
N ASP A 170 -6.82 -0.35 -20.03
CA ASP A 170 -5.73 -1.21 -19.55
C ASP A 170 -4.95 -0.58 -18.41
N ILE A 171 -4.79 -1.36 -17.34
CA ILE A 171 -4.12 -0.92 -16.12
C ILE A 171 -2.65 -1.30 -16.18
N ILE A 172 -1.78 -0.30 -16.06
CA ILE A 172 -0.33 -0.48 -16.12
C ILE A 172 0.20 -1.29 -14.93
N SER A 173 -0.46 -1.22 -13.77
CA SER A 173 0.06 -1.80 -12.51
C SER A 173 -0.87 -2.85 -11.91
N LYS A 174 -1.36 -3.80 -12.71
CA LYS A 174 -2.18 -4.95 -12.28
C LYS A 174 -1.62 -5.72 -11.06
N PRO A 175 -0.30 -5.94 -10.92
CA PRO A 175 0.25 -6.65 -9.77
C PRO A 175 -0.13 -6.07 -8.41
N TYR A 176 -0.18 -4.73 -8.27
CA TYR A 176 -0.56 -4.10 -7.01
C TYR A 176 -2.06 -4.21 -6.69
N ILE A 177 -2.90 -4.30 -7.71
CA ILE A 177 -4.33 -4.56 -7.55
C ILE A 177 -4.52 -6.01 -7.13
N ASN A 178 -3.88 -6.95 -7.81
CA ASN A 178 -3.89 -8.38 -7.46
C ASN A 178 -3.40 -8.62 -6.03
N MET A 179 -2.33 -7.92 -5.61
CA MET A 179 -1.87 -7.94 -4.22
C MET A 179 -2.99 -7.53 -3.24
N THR A 180 -3.70 -6.45 -3.55
CA THR A 180 -4.80 -5.97 -2.70
C THR A 180 -5.93 -7.00 -2.62
N ILE A 181 -6.34 -7.58 -3.75
CA ILE A 181 -7.35 -8.64 -3.80
C ILE A 181 -6.89 -9.89 -3.04
N SER A 182 -5.63 -10.29 -3.22
CA SER A 182 -5.07 -11.44 -2.51
C SER A 182 -5.07 -11.25 -0.99
N ILE A 183 -4.73 -10.06 -0.50
CA ILE A 183 -4.76 -9.73 0.93
C ILE A 183 -6.20 -9.80 1.45
N LEU A 184 -7.16 -9.21 0.75
CA LEU A 184 -8.58 -9.25 1.11
C LEU A 184 -9.09 -10.69 1.23
N ASN A 185 -8.84 -11.52 0.21
CA ASN A 185 -9.27 -12.92 0.22
C ASN A 185 -8.58 -13.72 1.33
N LYS A 186 -7.30 -13.45 1.60
CA LYS A 186 -6.55 -14.13 2.67
C LYS A 186 -7.12 -13.84 4.07
N ILE A 187 -7.68 -12.64 4.30
CA ILE A 187 -8.33 -12.30 5.57
C ILE A 187 -9.80 -12.70 5.62
N GLY A 188 -10.35 -13.32 4.57
CA GLY A 188 -11.73 -13.81 4.52
C GLY A 188 -12.76 -12.84 3.93
N VAL A 189 -12.31 -11.78 3.25
CA VAL A 189 -13.18 -10.88 2.48
C VAL A 189 -13.32 -11.40 1.06
N ASP A 190 -14.55 -11.53 0.54
CA ASP A 190 -14.81 -11.96 -0.84
C ASP A 190 -14.53 -10.80 -1.81
N ALA A 191 -13.44 -10.92 -2.56
CA ALA A 191 -12.99 -9.92 -3.51
C ALA A 191 -12.51 -10.58 -4.81
N THR A 192 -12.94 -10.06 -5.94
CA THR A 192 -12.56 -10.54 -7.28
C THR A 192 -12.04 -9.41 -8.15
N PHE A 193 -11.15 -9.75 -9.08
CA PHE A 193 -10.71 -8.86 -10.15
C PHE A 193 -10.71 -9.65 -11.46
N GLU A 194 -11.71 -9.40 -12.27
CA GLU A 194 -11.91 -10.09 -13.56
C GLU A 194 -12.04 -9.07 -14.67
N LYS A 195 -11.28 -9.26 -15.73
CA LYS A 195 -11.19 -8.31 -16.86
C LYS A 195 -10.85 -6.91 -16.31
N ASN A 196 -11.82 -6.01 -16.33
CA ASN A 196 -11.68 -4.62 -15.86
C ASN A 196 -12.66 -4.30 -14.72
N LEU A 197 -13.19 -5.31 -14.03
CA LEU A 197 -14.12 -5.17 -12.92
C LEU A 197 -13.48 -5.72 -11.64
N ILE A 198 -13.39 -4.87 -10.63
CA ILE A 198 -13.12 -5.27 -9.25
C ILE A 198 -14.46 -5.28 -8.52
N ASN A 199 -14.75 -6.38 -7.85
CA ASN A 199 -15.95 -6.50 -7.02
C ASN A 199 -15.54 -6.97 -5.62
N VAL A 200 -15.92 -6.20 -4.60
CA VAL A 200 -15.64 -6.52 -3.19
C VAL A 200 -16.95 -6.54 -2.44
N LYS A 201 -17.24 -7.66 -1.79
CA LYS A 201 -18.45 -7.79 -0.98
C LYS A 201 -18.32 -7.11 0.38
N PRO A 202 -19.43 -6.59 0.93
CA PRO A 202 -19.43 -6.03 2.28
C PRO A 202 -19.09 -7.13 3.28
N THR A 203 -18.28 -6.79 4.28
CA THR A 203 -17.85 -7.75 5.30
C THR A 203 -17.84 -7.06 6.65
N LYS A 204 -18.74 -7.45 7.55
CA LYS A 204 -18.86 -6.84 8.89
C LYS A 204 -17.88 -7.43 9.89
N LYS A 205 -17.49 -8.69 9.72
CA LYS A 205 -16.62 -9.41 10.65
C LYS A 205 -15.80 -10.45 9.89
N ILE A 206 -14.55 -10.60 10.26
CA ILE A 206 -13.66 -11.68 9.83
C ILE A 206 -13.26 -12.53 11.04
N ASN A 207 -12.68 -13.70 10.81
CA ASN A 207 -12.09 -14.51 11.87
C ASN A 207 -10.78 -13.89 12.39
N ASP A 208 -10.37 -14.28 13.60
CA ASP A 208 -9.05 -13.92 14.12
C ASP A 208 -7.97 -14.45 13.19
N ILE A 209 -7.05 -13.60 12.80
CA ILE A 209 -5.99 -13.96 11.87
C ILE A 209 -4.65 -13.35 12.27
N ILE A 210 -3.59 -14.14 12.11
CA ILE A 210 -2.21 -13.66 12.12
C ILE A 210 -1.79 -13.52 10.67
N TYR A 211 -1.44 -12.29 10.28
CA TYR A 211 -1.00 -11.98 8.94
C TYR A 211 0.51 -11.76 8.91
N ASP A 212 1.23 -12.68 8.29
CA ASP A 212 2.66 -12.57 8.08
C ASP A 212 2.93 -11.81 6.78
N VAL A 213 3.52 -10.61 6.92
CA VAL A 213 3.94 -9.79 5.78
C VAL A 213 5.18 -10.40 5.15
N GLU A 214 5.16 -10.54 3.84
CA GLU A 214 6.31 -11.05 3.07
C GLU A 214 7.47 -10.06 3.11
N SER A 215 8.71 -10.57 3.16
CA SER A 215 9.92 -9.75 3.07
C SER A 215 9.93 -8.90 1.79
N ASP A 216 10.48 -7.69 1.87
CA ASP A 216 10.44 -6.73 0.77
C ASP A 216 11.41 -7.09 -0.36
N TRP A 217 10.87 -7.65 -1.44
CA TRP A 217 11.62 -7.99 -2.65
C TRP A 217 12.35 -6.82 -3.28
N SER A 218 11.86 -5.59 -3.13
CA SER A 218 12.55 -4.41 -3.62
C SER A 218 13.86 -4.19 -2.87
N SER A 219 13.86 -4.40 -1.57
CA SER A 219 15.07 -4.36 -0.73
C SER A 219 16.03 -5.50 -1.07
N VAL A 220 15.49 -6.71 -1.26
CA VAL A 220 16.27 -7.90 -1.64
C VAL A 220 17.02 -7.72 -2.96
N SER A 221 16.45 -6.98 -3.92
CA SER A 221 17.06 -6.76 -5.23
C SER A 221 18.46 -6.11 -5.17
N TYR A 222 18.69 -5.24 -4.19
CA TYR A 222 20.02 -4.62 -3.97
C TYR A 222 21.05 -5.66 -3.53
N PHE A 223 20.66 -6.58 -2.66
CA PHE A 223 21.55 -7.67 -2.20
C PHE A 223 21.84 -8.67 -3.31
N PHE A 224 20.86 -8.98 -4.16
CA PHE A 224 21.10 -9.80 -5.37
C PHE A 224 22.12 -9.14 -6.30
N SER A 225 22.05 -7.83 -6.47
CA SER A 225 23.02 -7.10 -7.27
C SER A 225 24.44 -7.21 -6.67
N MET A 226 24.58 -7.14 -5.35
CA MET A 226 25.86 -7.34 -4.66
C MET A 226 26.41 -8.75 -4.88
N VAL A 227 25.57 -9.79 -4.76
CA VAL A 227 25.96 -11.18 -5.01
C VAL A 227 26.40 -11.37 -6.45
N ALA A 228 25.67 -10.80 -7.42
CA ALA A 228 25.99 -10.90 -8.84
C ALA A 228 27.34 -10.24 -9.21
N LEU A 229 27.74 -9.20 -8.48
CA LEU A 229 29.01 -8.48 -8.68
C LEU A 229 30.18 -9.08 -7.91
N THR A 230 29.93 -10.03 -7.02
CA THR A 230 30.95 -10.57 -6.10
C THR A 230 31.20 -12.04 -6.39
N LYS A 231 32.47 -12.42 -6.62
CA LYS A 231 32.85 -13.83 -6.73
C LYS A 231 32.79 -14.46 -5.33
N ASN A 232 32.10 -15.59 -5.15
CA ASN A 232 32.05 -16.41 -3.93
C ASN A 232 31.24 -15.85 -2.75
N LEU A 233 30.35 -14.87 -2.93
CA LEU A 233 29.41 -14.46 -1.89
C LEU A 233 28.16 -15.35 -1.94
N LYS A 234 27.81 -15.97 -0.80
CA LYS A 234 26.55 -16.68 -0.60
C LYS A 234 25.69 -15.86 0.34
N LEU A 235 24.43 -15.65 -0.04
CA LEU A 235 23.46 -14.89 0.74
C LEU A 235 22.27 -15.78 1.08
N SER A 236 21.90 -15.84 2.36
CA SER A 236 20.64 -16.40 2.84
C SER A 236 19.73 -15.27 3.28
N ILE A 237 18.47 -15.33 2.91
CA ILE A 237 17.45 -14.33 3.22
C ILE A 237 16.30 -15.02 3.90
N SER A 238 15.87 -14.49 5.06
CA SER A 238 14.74 -15.00 5.82
C SER A 238 13.38 -14.57 5.24
N ASP A 239 12.32 -15.28 5.63
CA ASP A 239 10.91 -14.89 5.48
C ASP A 239 10.44 -14.52 4.07
N TYR A 240 11.00 -15.14 3.03
CA TYR A 240 10.51 -14.93 1.67
C TYR A 240 9.60 -16.06 1.20
N LYS A 241 8.62 -15.76 0.36
CA LYS A 241 7.78 -16.74 -0.33
C LYS A 241 8.34 -16.98 -1.74
N LYS A 242 8.42 -18.26 -2.14
CA LYS A 242 8.91 -18.66 -3.47
C LYS A 242 8.07 -18.08 -4.61
N ALA A 243 6.78 -17.89 -4.40
CA ALA A 243 5.88 -17.25 -5.37
C ALA A 243 5.80 -15.76 -5.07
N VAL A 244 6.52 -14.97 -5.85
CA VAL A 244 6.43 -13.50 -5.81
C VAL A 244 5.08 -13.07 -6.38
N SER A 245 4.16 -12.66 -5.53
CA SER A 245 2.80 -12.33 -5.95
C SER A 245 2.70 -11.07 -6.81
N TYR A 246 3.73 -10.21 -6.83
CA TYR A 246 3.60 -8.85 -7.36
C TYR A 246 4.88 -8.15 -7.85
N THR A 247 6.04 -8.78 -7.76
CA THR A 247 7.28 -8.24 -8.36
C THR A 247 7.82 -9.22 -9.39
N HIS A 248 7.85 -8.81 -10.64
CA HIS A 248 8.57 -9.52 -11.69
C HIS A 248 10.06 -9.17 -11.60
N LEU A 249 10.78 -9.81 -10.70
CA LEU A 249 12.24 -9.87 -10.77
C LEU A 249 12.59 -10.89 -11.86
N THR A 250 12.66 -10.45 -13.09
CA THR A 250 13.36 -11.19 -14.14
C THR A 250 14.85 -11.03 -13.89
N LEU A 251 15.40 -11.90 -13.05
CA LEU A 251 16.85 -12.10 -13.05
C LEU A 251 17.20 -12.69 -14.42
N PRO A 252 18.21 -12.14 -15.13
CA PRO A 252 18.69 -12.78 -16.33
C PRO A 252 19.19 -14.18 -15.95
N THR A 253 18.52 -15.23 -16.46
CA THR A 253 18.77 -16.64 -16.19
C THR A 253 20.12 -17.16 -16.74
N ARG A 254 21.12 -16.30 -16.90
CA ARG A 254 22.43 -16.63 -17.43
C ARG A 254 23.56 -16.66 -16.39
N LEU A 255 23.25 -16.79 -15.11
CA LEU A 255 24.27 -16.94 -14.05
C LEU A 255 23.91 -18.09 -13.12
N LEU A 256 23.67 -19.26 -13.70
CA LEU A 256 23.81 -20.55 -13.02
C LEU A 256 24.83 -21.39 -13.77
#